data_26e44ac66d359a90d97b5d08daca15ac
#
_entry.id   26e44ac66d359a90d97b5d08daca15ac
#
_cell.length_a   1.000
_cell.length_b   1.000
_cell.length_c   1.000
_cell.angle_alpha   90.00
_cell.angle_beta   90.00
_cell.angle_gamma   90.00
#
_symmetry.space_group_name_H-M   'P 1'
#
loop_
_entity.id
_entity.type
_entity.pdbx_description
1 polymer ?
#
loop_
_entity_poly.entity_id
_entity_poly.type
_entity_poly.pdbx_seq_one_letter_code
_entity_poly.pdbx_strand_id
1 'polypeptide(L)'
;LKLRPYQEQAADFLYERDRAMILAPVGAGKTAITLTAMQAMLKDGHAKRFLVLAPKRVAVSVWPVEQPKWAPDVTLAVAVGTPKQRAAALASNAQVVVTNYENLPTGTFDAVVFDELTRLKNPSGKRFKDLLKFLAPIEIRWGLTGSFTSNGLEDVFGQCKIVDQSLLGRSKGAFQQQYFVLINPDFGEWMPRKGSLEKVMAVIKPATFVLDAGEYSDKLPPLHTVEVRCDLYDRKPYDTMKKDFKLQDITAINAAVVTGKLQQLASGFVYHTVQTPSEIPGKWVTVQTPVWFDTAKFDRLHELLEENQRANTLIVYNYQEELAELKRRYPHAQTLDDDRAIERWNAGTIELLLVHPKSAGHGLNLQYGGCRIVFLSLPWSLELYEQTIGRLHRSGQRHDVWCYVMLTNKTVDERIWAALHDKRAISDIAMEELCY
;
A
#
# COMPACT_ATOMS: atom_id res chain seq x y z
N LEU A 1 4.85 -12.82 -25.35
CA LEU A 1 5.50 -11.73 -24.59
C LEU A 1 6.89 -12.21 -24.16
N LYS A 2 7.83 -11.27 -24.00
CA LYS A 2 9.18 -11.59 -23.54
C LYS A 2 9.48 -10.75 -22.30
N LEU A 3 10.06 -11.37 -21.26
CA LEU A 3 10.55 -10.70 -20.09
C LEU A 3 11.71 -9.74 -20.46
N ARG A 4 11.89 -8.71 -19.66
CA ARG A 4 13.09 -7.86 -19.74
C ARG A 4 14.26 -8.57 -19.05
N PRO A 5 15.53 -8.25 -19.36
CA PRO A 5 16.69 -8.94 -18.77
C PRO A 5 16.65 -9.02 -17.23
N TYR A 6 16.31 -7.95 -16.54
CA TYR A 6 16.21 -7.96 -15.09
C TYR A 6 15.06 -8.84 -14.57
N GLN A 7 13.97 -8.96 -15.35
CA GLN A 7 12.85 -9.85 -14.98
C GLN A 7 13.23 -11.32 -15.17
N GLU A 8 14.01 -11.63 -16.20
CA GLU A 8 14.57 -12.98 -16.42
C GLU A 8 15.48 -13.36 -15.24
N GLN A 9 16.42 -12.48 -14.85
CA GLN A 9 17.31 -12.69 -13.69
C GLN A 9 16.52 -12.88 -12.38
N ALA A 10 15.45 -12.09 -12.17
CA ALA A 10 14.63 -12.21 -10.99
C ALA A 10 13.80 -13.53 -10.99
N ALA A 11 13.36 -14.00 -12.15
CA ALA A 11 12.67 -15.28 -12.29
C ALA A 11 13.62 -16.45 -12.02
N ASP A 12 14.83 -16.40 -12.54
CA ASP A 12 15.90 -17.37 -12.27
C ASP A 12 16.26 -17.40 -10.78
N PHE A 13 16.36 -16.22 -10.14
CA PHE A 13 16.62 -16.12 -8.70
C PHE A 13 15.54 -16.82 -7.86
N LEU A 14 14.25 -16.70 -8.22
CA LEU A 14 13.16 -17.42 -7.57
C LEU A 14 13.26 -18.94 -7.85
N TYR A 15 13.50 -19.31 -9.08
CA TYR A 15 13.59 -20.72 -9.48
C TYR A 15 14.69 -21.48 -8.73
N GLU A 16 15.82 -20.84 -8.48
CA GLU A 16 17.00 -21.44 -7.82
C GLU A 16 16.87 -21.53 -6.29
N ARG A 17 15.83 -20.95 -5.68
CA ARG A 17 15.73 -20.78 -4.21
C ARG A 17 14.39 -21.16 -3.64
N ASP A 18 14.41 -21.99 -2.63
CA ASP A 18 13.19 -22.33 -1.87
C ASP A 18 12.67 -21.14 -1.05
N ARG A 19 13.59 -20.31 -0.54
CA ARG A 19 13.28 -19.12 0.26
C ARG A 19 13.85 -17.90 -0.43
N ALA A 20 12.97 -17.07 -0.99
CA ALA A 20 13.39 -15.90 -1.74
C ALA A 20 12.43 -14.73 -1.60
N MET A 21 12.97 -13.53 -1.72
CA MET A 21 12.21 -12.30 -1.74
C MET A 21 12.59 -11.47 -2.97
N ILE A 22 11.62 -10.81 -3.57
CA ILE A 22 11.82 -9.83 -4.65
C ILE A 22 11.47 -8.46 -4.11
N LEU A 23 12.45 -7.59 -4.03
CA LEU A 23 12.27 -6.18 -3.73
C LEU A 23 12.30 -5.40 -5.05
N ALA A 24 11.15 -4.94 -5.48
CA ALA A 24 11.01 -4.24 -6.75
C ALA A 24 9.88 -3.21 -6.70
N PRO A 25 10.03 -2.03 -7.33
CA PRO A 25 9.02 -0.99 -7.31
C PRO A 25 7.68 -1.44 -7.92
N VAL A 26 6.64 -0.65 -7.68
CA VAL A 26 5.32 -0.86 -8.27
C VAL A 26 5.44 -0.75 -9.80
N GLY A 27 4.86 -1.71 -10.52
CA GLY A 27 4.91 -1.73 -11.99
C GLY A 27 6.13 -2.44 -12.59
N ALA A 28 7.10 -2.89 -11.79
CA ALA A 28 8.29 -3.62 -12.27
C ALA A 28 8.00 -5.02 -12.85
N GLY A 29 6.75 -5.49 -12.77
CA GLY A 29 6.35 -6.77 -13.33
C GLY A 29 6.54 -7.95 -12.39
N LYS A 30 6.48 -7.77 -11.08
CA LYS A 30 6.61 -8.84 -10.07
C LYS A 30 5.73 -10.07 -10.37
N THR A 31 4.49 -9.85 -10.81
CA THR A 31 3.55 -10.94 -11.18
C THR A 31 4.05 -11.73 -12.39
N ALA A 32 4.58 -11.05 -13.42
CA ALA A 32 5.15 -11.70 -14.62
C ALA A 32 6.38 -12.54 -14.26
N ILE A 33 7.30 -11.98 -13.47
CA ILE A 33 8.49 -12.66 -12.93
C ILE A 33 8.08 -13.95 -12.22
N THR A 34 7.13 -13.86 -11.31
CA THR A 34 6.69 -14.98 -10.47
C THR A 34 5.98 -16.05 -11.28
N LEU A 35 5.10 -15.68 -12.20
CA LEU A 35 4.40 -16.62 -13.09
C LEU A 35 5.39 -17.37 -13.98
N THR A 36 6.41 -16.71 -14.50
CA THR A 36 7.46 -17.36 -15.30
C THR A 36 8.25 -18.38 -14.46
N ALA A 37 8.66 -18.01 -13.25
CA ALA A 37 9.34 -18.92 -12.34
C ALA A 37 8.47 -20.12 -11.94
N MET A 38 7.18 -19.89 -11.65
CA MET A 38 6.21 -20.95 -11.35
C MET A 38 6.07 -21.94 -12.51
N GLN A 39 5.90 -21.42 -13.74
CA GLN A 39 5.77 -22.27 -14.92
C GLN A 39 7.00 -23.18 -15.11
N ALA A 40 8.21 -22.67 -14.91
CA ALA A 40 9.44 -23.44 -14.95
C ALA A 40 9.46 -24.53 -13.86
N MET A 41 9.18 -24.16 -12.59
CA MET A 41 9.14 -25.11 -11.47
C MET A 41 8.12 -26.23 -11.66
N LEU A 42 6.92 -25.89 -12.17
CA LEU A 42 5.87 -26.87 -12.47
C LEU A 42 6.24 -27.80 -13.62
N LYS A 43 6.87 -27.26 -14.66
CA LYS A 43 7.31 -28.03 -15.84
C LYS A 43 8.41 -29.01 -15.48
N ASP A 44 9.36 -28.60 -14.66
CA ASP A 44 10.51 -29.39 -14.25
C ASP A 44 10.20 -30.33 -13.06
N GLY A 45 8.98 -30.25 -12.52
CA GLY A 45 8.49 -31.14 -11.46
C GLY A 45 9.01 -30.82 -10.06
N HIS A 46 9.63 -29.64 -9.87
CA HIS A 46 10.09 -29.18 -8.54
C HIS A 46 8.96 -28.78 -7.61
N ALA A 47 7.82 -28.42 -8.17
CA ALA A 47 6.56 -28.20 -7.46
C ALA A 47 5.40 -28.68 -8.31
N LYS A 48 4.30 -29.08 -7.68
CA LYS A 48 3.04 -29.49 -8.34
C LYS A 48 1.95 -28.47 -8.17
N ARG A 49 1.98 -27.74 -7.05
CA ARG A 49 0.89 -26.83 -6.69
C ARG A 49 1.36 -25.63 -5.88
N PHE A 50 1.03 -24.45 -6.39
CA PHE A 50 1.33 -23.16 -5.76
C PHE A 50 0.08 -22.55 -5.13
N LEU A 51 0.25 -21.95 -3.94
CA LEU A 51 -0.69 -21.01 -3.35
C LEU A 51 -0.15 -19.60 -3.50
N VAL A 52 -0.97 -18.66 -3.92
CA VAL A 52 -0.66 -17.23 -3.92
C VAL A 52 -1.57 -16.51 -2.93
N LEU A 53 -0.97 -15.81 -1.99
CA LEU A 53 -1.65 -14.88 -1.09
C LEU A 53 -1.42 -13.46 -1.61
N ALA A 54 -2.50 -12.79 -2.00
CA ALA A 54 -2.45 -11.45 -2.57
C ALA A 54 -3.53 -10.55 -1.97
N PRO A 55 -3.43 -9.21 -2.09
CA PRO A 55 -4.56 -8.34 -1.83
C PRO A 55 -5.77 -8.72 -2.67
N LYS A 56 -6.99 -8.68 -2.09
CA LYS A 56 -8.22 -9.20 -2.73
C LYS A 56 -8.37 -8.75 -4.19
N ARG A 57 -8.18 -7.46 -4.47
CA ARG A 57 -8.32 -6.91 -5.83
C ARG A 57 -7.26 -7.46 -6.79
N VAL A 58 -6.02 -7.60 -6.32
CA VAL A 58 -4.92 -8.18 -7.11
C VAL A 58 -5.19 -9.65 -7.41
N ALA A 59 -5.68 -10.40 -6.42
CA ALA A 59 -6.06 -11.80 -6.59
C ALA A 59 -7.13 -12.01 -7.67
N VAL A 60 -8.08 -11.07 -7.80
CA VAL A 60 -9.22 -11.19 -8.72
C VAL A 60 -8.92 -10.58 -10.10
N SER A 61 -8.18 -9.46 -10.16
CA SER A 61 -8.06 -8.67 -11.41
C SER A 61 -6.66 -8.65 -12.02
N VAL A 62 -5.61 -9.08 -11.31
CA VAL A 62 -4.24 -9.06 -11.85
C VAL A 62 -3.77 -10.48 -12.21
N TRP A 63 -3.74 -11.37 -11.24
CA TRP A 63 -3.24 -12.74 -11.44
C TRP A 63 -3.95 -13.50 -12.59
N PRO A 64 -5.30 -13.50 -12.71
CA PRO A 64 -5.98 -14.17 -13.80
C PRO A 64 -5.74 -13.53 -15.17
N VAL A 65 -5.49 -12.21 -15.20
CA VAL A 65 -5.25 -11.47 -16.46
C VAL A 65 -3.80 -11.64 -16.95
N GLU A 66 -2.86 -11.74 -16.01
CA GLU A 66 -1.43 -11.89 -16.33
C GLU A 66 -1.04 -13.36 -16.59
N GLN A 67 -1.73 -14.33 -15.99
CA GLN A 67 -1.39 -15.75 -16.14
C GLN A 67 -1.39 -16.21 -17.60
N PRO A 68 -2.40 -15.93 -18.45
CA PRO A 68 -2.36 -16.36 -19.85
C PRO A 68 -1.23 -15.75 -20.68
N LYS A 69 -0.71 -14.61 -20.24
CA LYS A 69 0.37 -13.89 -20.94
C LYS A 69 1.76 -14.44 -20.60
N TRP A 70 1.98 -14.85 -19.35
CA TRP A 70 3.30 -15.17 -18.81
C TRP A 70 3.49 -16.64 -18.45
N ALA A 71 2.40 -17.35 -18.22
CA ALA A 71 2.39 -18.77 -17.90
C ALA A 71 1.18 -19.46 -18.56
N PRO A 72 1.09 -19.49 -19.91
CA PRO A 72 -0.09 -20.00 -20.62
C PRO A 72 -0.37 -21.48 -20.35
N ASP A 73 0.64 -22.27 -20.03
CA ASP A 73 0.52 -23.70 -19.77
C ASP A 73 0.11 -24.04 -18.34
N VAL A 74 -0.05 -23.03 -17.48
CA VAL A 74 -0.38 -23.18 -16.05
C VAL A 74 -1.87 -22.96 -15.84
N THR A 75 -2.51 -23.86 -15.10
CA THR A 75 -3.92 -23.68 -14.71
C THR A 75 -4.02 -22.87 -13.43
N LEU A 76 -4.92 -21.86 -13.41
CA LEU A 76 -5.11 -20.95 -12.29
C LEU A 76 -6.56 -20.94 -11.81
N ALA A 77 -6.78 -20.98 -10.51
CA ALA A 77 -8.08 -20.79 -9.86
C ALA A 77 -8.03 -19.65 -8.83
N VAL A 78 -9.11 -18.86 -8.75
CA VAL A 78 -9.24 -17.75 -7.79
C VAL A 78 -10.15 -18.15 -6.64
N ALA A 79 -9.58 -18.28 -5.44
CA ALA A 79 -10.28 -18.65 -4.21
C ALA A 79 -10.70 -17.39 -3.42
N VAL A 80 -11.54 -16.55 -4.04
CA VAL A 80 -12.11 -15.32 -3.47
C VAL A 80 -13.63 -15.34 -3.67
N GLY A 81 -14.39 -14.68 -2.79
CA GLY A 81 -15.85 -14.62 -2.85
C GLY A 81 -16.53 -15.37 -1.69
N THR A 82 -17.66 -16.03 -1.96
CA THR A 82 -18.41 -16.78 -0.94
C THR A 82 -17.63 -18.00 -0.43
N PRO A 83 -17.92 -18.53 0.77
CA PRO A 83 -17.27 -19.74 1.27
C PRO A 83 -17.33 -20.93 0.29
N LYS A 84 -18.48 -21.10 -0.41
CA LYS A 84 -18.65 -22.15 -1.41
C LYS A 84 -17.73 -21.97 -2.62
N GLN A 85 -17.61 -20.75 -3.12
CA GLN A 85 -16.71 -20.44 -4.25
C GLN A 85 -15.25 -20.66 -3.86
N ARG A 86 -14.83 -20.22 -2.68
CA ARG A 86 -13.47 -20.45 -2.18
C ARG A 86 -13.14 -21.94 -2.01
N ALA A 87 -14.06 -22.68 -1.40
CA ALA A 87 -13.89 -24.12 -1.20
C ALA A 87 -13.77 -24.85 -2.55
N ALA A 88 -14.57 -24.50 -3.55
CA ALA A 88 -14.51 -25.09 -4.89
C ALA A 88 -13.16 -24.79 -5.57
N ALA A 89 -12.66 -23.56 -5.50
CA ALA A 89 -11.38 -23.18 -6.06
C ALA A 89 -10.20 -23.90 -5.35
N LEU A 90 -10.23 -23.99 -4.03
CA LEU A 90 -9.22 -24.72 -3.25
C LEU A 90 -9.22 -26.22 -3.51
N ALA A 91 -10.39 -26.81 -3.77
CA ALA A 91 -10.55 -28.23 -4.10
C ALA A 91 -10.28 -28.53 -5.60
N SER A 92 -10.10 -27.54 -6.44
CA SER A 92 -9.81 -27.72 -7.88
C SER A 92 -8.44 -28.34 -8.12
N ASN A 93 -8.24 -28.89 -9.31
CA ASN A 93 -6.94 -29.39 -9.78
C ASN A 93 -6.04 -28.29 -10.35
N ALA A 94 -6.36 -27.01 -10.09
CA ALA A 94 -5.54 -25.90 -10.56
C ALA A 94 -4.13 -25.96 -9.94
N GLN A 95 -3.13 -25.77 -10.78
CA GLN A 95 -1.72 -25.77 -10.39
C GLN A 95 -1.35 -24.52 -9.56
N VAL A 96 -2.05 -23.42 -9.82
CA VAL A 96 -1.91 -22.16 -9.04
C VAL A 96 -3.27 -21.78 -8.48
N VAL A 97 -3.36 -21.61 -7.16
CA VAL A 97 -4.56 -21.13 -6.49
C VAL A 97 -4.24 -19.76 -5.86
N VAL A 98 -4.98 -18.73 -6.25
CA VAL A 98 -4.80 -17.37 -5.75
C VAL A 98 -5.91 -17.05 -4.75
N THR A 99 -5.55 -16.61 -3.55
CA THR A 99 -6.51 -16.18 -2.52
C THR A 99 -6.07 -14.86 -1.87
N ASN A 100 -6.89 -14.32 -1.01
CA ASN A 100 -6.59 -13.08 -0.31
C ASN A 100 -6.21 -13.33 1.16
N TYR A 101 -5.46 -12.39 1.74
CA TYR A 101 -4.93 -12.49 3.12
C TYR A 101 -5.99 -12.61 4.22
N GLU A 102 -7.22 -12.19 3.95
CA GLU A 102 -8.32 -12.26 4.91
C GLU A 102 -8.86 -13.68 5.14
N ASN A 103 -8.56 -14.59 4.22
CA ASN A 103 -8.97 -15.99 4.29
C ASN A 103 -7.77 -16.89 4.60
N LEU A 104 -7.85 -17.65 5.70
CA LEU A 104 -6.86 -18.69 5.94
C LEU A 104 -7.05 -19.81 4.91
N PRO A 105 -6.01 -20.12 4.11
CA PRO A 105 -6.12 -21.17 3.09
C PRO A 105 -6.23 -22.56 3.75
N THR A 106 -6.81 -23.48 3.02
CA THR A 106 -6.90 -24.91 3.37
C THR A 106 -6.41 -25.76 2.19
N GLY A 107 -6.00 -26.98 2.45
CA GLY A 107 -5.47 -27.90 1.44
C GLY A 107 -3.94 -28.03 1.49
N THR A 108 -3.39 -28.77 0.57
CA THR A 108 -1.95 -29.05 0.45
C THR A 108 -1.35 -28.30 -0.73
N PHE A 109 -0.20 -27.70 -0.50
CA PHE A 109 0.58 -26.94 -1.49
C PHE A 109 2.06 -27.24 -1.28
N ASP A 110 2.83 -27.27 -2.37
CA ASP A 110 4.27 -27.45 -2.33
C ASP A 110 5.00 -26.10 -2.13
N ALA A 111 4.37 -25.03 -2.62
CA ALA A 111 4.93 -23.69 -2.60
C ALA A 111 3.89 -22.62 -2.28
N VAL A 112 4.34 -21.54 -1.65
CA VAL A 112 3.52 -20.35 -1.38
C VAL A 112 4.22 -19.08 -1.83
N VAL A 113 3.46 -18.19 -2.46
CA VAL A 113 3.89 -16.84 -2.82
C VAL A 113 3.07 -15.81 -2.05
N PHE A 114 3.76 -14.85 -1.48
CA PHE A 114 3.19 -13.69 -0.78
C PHE A 114 3.32 -12.46 -1.67
N ASP A 115 2.25 -12.09 -2.35
CA ASP A 115 2.20 -10.84 -3.12
C ASP A 115 1.85 -9.69 -2.19
N GLU A 116 2.70 -8.68 -2.10
CA GLU A 116 2.65 -7.56 -1.15
C GLU A 116 2.98 -7.99 0.29
N LEU A 117 4.24 -8.35 0.56
CA LEU A 117 4.73 -8.78 1.88
C LEU A 117 4.46 -7.79 3.01
N THR A 118 4.32 -6.51 2.72
CA THR A 118 3.97 -5.46 3.70
C THR A 118 2.69 -5.77 4.47
N ARG A 119 1.79 -6.60 3.93
CA ARG A 119 0.61 -7.12 4.62
C ARG A 119 0.94 -8.00 5.82
N LEU A 120 2.14 -8.54 5.88
CA LEU A 120 2.63 -9.47 6.91
C LEU A 120 3.69 -8.87 7.84
N LYS A 121 3.89 -7.57 7.82
CA LYS A 121 4.85 -6.86 8.66
C LYS A 121 4.62 -7.02 10.17
N ASN A 122 3.37 -7.22 10.61
CA ASN A 122 3.03 -7.42 12.02
C ASN A 122 2.87 -8.91 12.37
N PRO A 123 3.87 -9.55 13.02
CA PRO A 123 3.84 -10.98 13.34
C PRO A 123 3.01 -11.33 14.59
N SER A 124 2.49 -10.33 15.31
CA SER A 124 1.81 -10.55 16.60
C SER A 124 0.36 -10.99 16.43
N GLY A 125 -0.26 -10.70 15.28
CA GLY A 125 -1.67 -10.99 15.02
C GLY A 125 -1.99 -12.48 14.94
N LYS A 126 -3.21 -12.85 15.34
CA LYS A 126 -3.70 -14.24 15.28
C LYS A 126 -3.58 -14.82 13.86
N ARG A 127 -3.99 -14.06 12.83
CA ARG A 127 -3.90 -14.50 11.42
C ARG A 127 -2.47 -14.86 11.02
N PHE A 128 -1.49 -14.05 11.40
CA PHE A 128 -0.09 -14.33 11.08
C PHE A 128 0.36 -15.64 11.73
N LYS A 129 0.00 -15.87 12.99
CA LYS A 129 0.34 -17.10 13.72
C LYS A 129 -0.33 -18.34 13.11
N ASP A 130 -1.59 -18.22 12.72
CA ASP A 130 -2.33 -19.30 12.08
C ASP A 130 -1.79 -19.61 10.68
N LEU A 131 -1.45 -18.56 9.91
CA LEU A 131 -0.78 -18.70 8.61
C LEU A 131 0.60 -19.38 8.77
N LEU A 132 1.38 -19.00 9.75
CA LEU A 132 2.69 -19.60 10.01
C LEU A 132 2.60 -21.09 10.33
N LYS A 133 1.55 -21.53 11.07
CA LYS A 133 1.28 -22.96 11.31
C LYS A 133 0.90 -23.68 10.01
N PHE A 134 0.05 -23.09 9.18
CA PHE A 134 -0.31 -23.64 7.88
C PHE A 134 0.91 -23.83 6.97
N LEU A 135 1.86 -22.90 7.04
CA LEU A 135 3.09 -22.93 6.24
C LEU A 135 4.15 -23.94 6.74
N ALA A 136 3.97 -24.51 7.95
CA ALA A 136 5.02 -25.35 8.53
C ALA A 136 5.53 -26.48 7.61
N PRO A 137 4.67 -27.23 6.87
CA PRO A 137 5.11 -28.27 5.94
C PRO A 137 5.57 -27.75 4.58
N ILE A 138 5.45 -26.44 4.27
CA ILE A 138 5.70 -25.88 2.95
C ILE A 138 7.13 -25.29 2.93
N GLU A 139 8.00 -25.87 2.13
CA GLU A 139 9.39 -25.43 2.03
C GLU A 139 9.56 -24.22 1.12
N ILE A 140 8.94 -24.24 -0.05
CA ILE A 140 9.09 -23.17 -1.03
C ILE A 140 8.20 -21.98 -0.65
N ARG A 141 8.81 -20.84 -0.32
CA ARG A 141 8.11 -19.60 0.06
C ARG A 141 8.77 -18.40 -0.57
N TRP A 142 8.06 -17.75 -1.46
CA TRP A 142 8.53 -16.54 -2.14
C TRP A 142 7.74 -15.32 -1.68
N GLY A 143 8.43 -14.22 -1.47
CA GLY A 143 7.83 -12.97 -1.05
C GLY A 143 8.08 -11.83 -2.05
N LEU A 144 7.05 -11.07 -2.37
CA LEU A 144 7.13 -9.94 -3.27
C LEU A 144 6.79 -8.66 -2.51
N THR A 145 7.64 -7.65 -2.60
CA THR A 145 7.43 -6.38 -1.90
C THR A 145 7.96 -5.19 -2.71
N GLY A 146 7.38 -4.01 -2.48
CA GLY A 146 7.91 -2.75 -2.96
C GLY A 146 8.85 -2.06 -1.98
N SER A 147 8.76 -2.43 -0.69
CA SER A 147 9.62 -1.90 0.37
C SER A 147 9.61 -2.82 1.59
N PHE A 148 10.75 -2.96 2.23
CA PHE A 148 10.85 -3.63 3.54
C PHE A 148 10.60 -2.67 4.71
N THR A 149 10.88 -1.38 4.54
CA THR A 149 10.98 -0.40 5.62
C THR A 149 9.99 0.75 5.51
N SER A 150 8.86 0.52 4.85
CA SER A 150 7.87 1.58 4.54
C SER A 150 7.35 2.38 5.75
N ASN A 151 7.39 1.82 6.97
CA ASN A 151 7.11 2.55 8.20
C ASN A 151 8.29 2.53 9.19
N GLY A 152 9.41 1.97 8.79
CA GLY A 152 10.62 1.85 9.59
C GLY A 152 11.17 0.43 9.63
N LEU A 153 12.35 0.27 10.27
CA LEU A 153 13.10 -0.99 10.31
C LEU A 153 12.32 -2.16 10.95
N GLU A 154 11.39 -1.89 11.86
CA GLU A 154 10.58 -2.95 12.48
C GLU A 154 9.72 -3.74 11.48
N ASP A 155 9.32 -3.12 10.38
CA ASP A 155 8.46 -3.74 9.37
C ASP A 155 9.14 -4.94 8.67
N VAL A 156 10.47 -4.97 8.67
CA VAL A 156 11.27 -6.03 8.02
C VAL A 156 11.06 -7.40 8.69
N PHE A 157 10.96 -7.41 10.02
CA PHE A 157 10.93 -8.65 10.79
C PHE A 157 9.76 -9.58 10.40
N GLY A 158 8.54 -9.06 10.34
CA GLY A 158 7.37 -9.86 9.98
C GLY A 158 7.43 -10.38 8.54
N GLN A 159 7.89 -9.55 7.62
CA GLN A 159 8.05 -9.89 6.21
C GLN A 159 9.09 -11.00 6.00
N CYS A 160 10.23 -10.92 6.65
CA CYS A 160 11.24 -11.97 6.58
C CYS A 160 10.78 -13.25 7.30
N LYS A 161 10.16 -13.13 8.47
CA LYS A 161 9.74 -14.28 9.27
C LYS A 161 8.78 -15.21 8.54
N ILE A 162 7.88 -14.69 7.72
CA ILE A 162 6.92 -15.52 6.99
C ILE A 162 7.58 -16.30 5.86
N VAL A 163 8.59 -15.73 5.23
CA VAL A 163 9.37 -16.37 4.17
C VAL A 163 10.41 -17.30 4.76
N ASP A 164 11.30 -16.77 5.61
CA ASP A 164 12.39 -17.53 6.23
C ASP A 164 12.67 -17.05 7.66
N GLN A 165 12.35 -17.89 8.64
CA GLN A 165 12.59 -17.61 10.06
C GLN A 165 14.06 -17.62 10.46
N SER A 166 14.95 -18.17 9.62
CA SER A 166 16.39 -18.24 9.92
C SER A 166 17.08 -16.90 9.76
N LEU A 167 16.56 -16.00 8.92
CA LEU A 167 17.19 -14.71 8.60
C LEU A 167 17.28 -13.79 9.83
N LEU A 168 16.16 -13.45 10.43
CA LEU A 168 16.06 -12.49 11.54
C LEU A 168 15.61 -13.14 12.86
N GLY A 169 15.56 -14.46 12.89
CA GLY A 169 15.18 -15.23 14.07
C GLY A 169 13.66 -15.38 14.25
N ARG A 170 13.30 -16.14 15.29
CA ARG A 170 11.89 -16.52 15.55
C ARG A 170 11.12 -15.56 16.43
N SER A 171 11.80 -14.71 17.19
CA SER A 171 11.21 -13.85 18.21
C SER A 171 11.36 -12.37 17.86
N LYS A 172 10.21 -11.64 17.77
CA LYS A 172 10.23 -10.18 17.59
C LYS A 172 10.96 -9.49 18.75
N GLY A 173 10.78 -9.98 19.99
CA GLY A 173 11.45 -9.42 21.15
C GLY A 173 12.99 -9.54 21.07
N ALA A 174 13.49 -10.69 20.64
CA ALA A 174 14.94 -10.87 20.42
C ALA A 174 15.46 -9.95 19.33
N PHE A 175 14.74 -9.83 18.22
CA PHE A 175 15.07 -8.87 17.14
C PHE A 175 15.10 -7.44 17.65
N GLN A 176 14.10 -7.01 18.41
CA GLN A 176 14.06 -5.68 19.02
C GLN A 176 15.23 -5.44 19.99
N GLN A 177 15.53 -6.40 20.86
CA GLN A 177 16.68 -6.29 21.79
C GLN A 177 18.01 -6.19 21.04
N GLN A 178 18.15 -6.89 19.93
CA GLN A 178 19.39 -6.88 19.15
C GLN A 178 19.60 -5.59 18.37
N TYR A 179 18.56 -5.07 17.74
CA TYR A 179 18.68 -3.99 16.75
C TYR A 179 18.09 -2.65 17.22
N PHE A 180 17.42 -2.59 18.37
CA PHE A 180 16.74 -1.39 18.85
C PHE A 180 17.14 -1.06 20.29
N VAL A 181 16.82 0.17 20.68
CA VAL A 181 16.89 0.67 22.08
C VAL A 181 15.46 1.00 22.51
N LEU A 182 15.07 0.55 23.70
CA LEU A 182 13.80 0.92 24.31
C LEU A 182 13.94 2.35 24.87
N ILE A 183 13.27 3.31 24.21
CA ILE A 183 13.35 4.74 24.60
C ILE A 183 12.24 5.14 25.57
N ASN A 184 11.11 4.45 25.51
CA ASN A 184 10.00 4.69 26.44
C ASN A 184 9.40 3.36 26.89
N PRO A 185 9.76 2.87 28.10
CA PRO A 185 9.28 1.61 28.64
C PRO A 185 7.75 1.59 28.86
N ASP A 186 7.17 2.72 29.28
CA ASP A 186 5.74 2.80 29.63
C ASP A 186 4.84 2.64 28.40
N PHE A 187 5.33 3.04 27.24
CA PHE A 187 4.62 2.94 25.96
C PHE A 187 5.21 1.88 25.02
N GLY A 188 6.25 1.16 25.45
CA GLY A 188 6.92 0.15 24.62
C GLY A 188 7.52 0.71 23.32
N GLU A 189 8.05 1.93 23.36
CA GLU A 189 8.57 2.64 22.20
C GLU A 189 10.04 2.31 21.97
N TRP A 190 10.34 1.79 20.76
CA TRP A 190 11.66 1.34 20.36
C TRP A 190 12.21 2.21 19.23
N MET A 191 13.50 2.53 19.30
CA MET A 191 14.23 3.25 18.27
C MET A 191 15.39 2.37 17.75
N PRO A 192 15.61 2.29 16.41
CA PRO A 192 16.75 1.56 15.86
C PRO A 192 18.09 2.07 16.43
N ARG A 193 18.99 1.15 16.76
CA ARG A 193 20.37 1.51 17.11
C ARG A 193 21.08 1.99 15.84
N LYS A 194 22.12 2.83 16.02
CA LYS A 194 22.99 3.24 14.91
C LYS A 194 23.59 2.02 14.22
N GLY A 195 23.51 1.97 12.90
CA GLY A 195 24.00 0.88 12.09
C GLY A 195 23.14 -0.39 12.09
N SER A 196 21.92 -0.33 12.64
CA SER A 196 21.02 -1.50 12.64
C SER A 196 20.39 -1.75 11.28
N LEU A 197 20.12 -0.70 10.52
CA LEU A 197 19.55 -0.82 9.18
C LEU A 197 20.50 -1.62 8.28
N GLU A 198 21.77 -1.19 8.21
CA GLU A 198 22.82 -1.82 7.42
C GLU A 198 23.02 -3.30 7.82
N LYS A 199 23.04 -3.58 9.11
CA LYS A 199 23.18 -4.95 9.62
C LYS A 199 22.01 -5.84 9.23
N VAL A 200 20.79 -5.36 9.35
CA VAL A 200 19.58 -6.11 8.98
C VAL A 200 19.53 -6.34 7.47
N MET A 201 19.85 -5.33 6.66
CA MET A 201 19.90 -5.46 5.20
C MET A 201 20.97 -6.47 4.78
N ALA A 202 22.15 -6.46 5.37
CA ALA A 202 23.20 -7.43 5.10
C ALA A 202 22.76 -8.89 5.39
N VAL A 203 21.97 -9.11 6.44
CA VAL A 203 21.44 -10.45 6.78
C VAL A 203 20.43 -10.94 5.75
N ILE A 204 19.55 -10.08 5.25
CA ILE A 204 18.47 -10.49 4.32
C ILE A 204 18.89 -10.48 2.85
N LYS A 205 20.00 -9.80 2.51
CA LYS A 205 20.52 -9.66 1.15
C LYS A 205 20.67 -10.98 0.39
N PRO A 206 21.23 -12.07 0.94
CA PRO A 206 21.39 -13.32 0.20
C PRO A 206 20.07 -13.97 -0.24
N ALA A 207 18.98 -13.70 0.48
CA ALA A 207 17.64 -14.20 0.17
C ALA A 207 16.79 -13.20 -0.64
N THR A 208 17.37 -12.06 -1.05
CA THR A 208 16.62 -10.96 -1.67
C THR A 208 17.20 -10.60 -3.02
N PHE A 209 16.40 -10.70 -4.08
CA PHE A 209 16.68 -10.05 -5.35
C PHE A 209 16.18 -8.61 -5.29
N VAL A 210 17.06 -7.67 -5.57
CA VAL A 210 16.73 -6.24 -5.60
C VAL A 210 16.76 -5.77 -7.04
N LEU A 211 15.66 -5.17 -7.48
CA LEU A 211 15.65 -4.48 -8.76
C LEU A 211 16.19 -3.07 -8.53
N ASP A 212 17.34 -2.77 -9.13
CA ASP A 212 17.91 -1.43 -9.12
C ASP A 212 16.93 -0.44 -9.77
N ALA A 213 16.65 0.64 -9.05
CA ALA A 213 15.81 1.72 -9.54
C ALA A 213 16.33 2.31 -10.88
N GLY A 214 17.65 2.35 -11.10
CA GLY A 214 18.27 2.77 -12.35
C GLY A 214 17.91 1.88 -13.54
N GLU A 215 17.91 0.57 -13.40
CA GLU A 215 17.54 -0.36 -14.48
C GLU A 215 16.06 -0.25 -14.89
N TYR A 216 15.21 0.20 -13.98
CA TYR A 216 13.77 0.36 -14.20
C TYR A 216 13.37 1.80 -14.55
N SER A 217 13.95 2.80 -13.87
CA SER A 217 13.57 4.22 -13.96
C SER A 217 13.95 4.88 -15.28
N ASP A 218 15.00 4.44 -15.96
CA ASP A 218 15.46 4.98 -17.27
C ASP A 218 14.40 4.95 -18.39
N LYS A 219 13.27 4.30 -18.15
CA LYS A 219 12.18 4.16 -19.12
C LYS A 219 10.87 4.81 -18.68
N LEU A 220 10.85 5.42 -17.50
CA LEU A 220 9.70 6.19 -17.03
C LEU A 220 9.92 7.67 -17.32
N PRO A 221 8.85 8.40 -17.70
CA PRO A 221 8.93 9.86 -17.79
C PRO A 221 9.22 10.47 -16.41
N PRO A 222 9.74 11.70 -16.35
CA PRO A 222 9.98 12.40 -15.09
C PRO A 222 8.77 12.46 -14.18
N LEU A 223 9.02 12.37 -12.87
CA LEU A 223 8.04 12.62 -11.80
C LEU A 223 8.39 13.94 -11.12
N HIS A 224 7.50 14.91 -11.24
CA HIS A 224 7.63 16.22 -10.61
C HIS A 224 6.71 16.28 -9.39
N THR A 225 7.27 16.57 -8.22
CA THR A 225 6.49 16.79 -7.00
C THR A 225 6.45 18.28 -6.68
N VAL A 226 5.24 18.82 -6.53
CA VAL A 226 4.99 20.23 -6.28
C VAL A 226 4.17 20.40 -5.00
N GLU A 227 4.69 21.15 -4.04
CA GLU A 227 3.93 21.55 -2.86
C GLU A 227 2.95 22.68 -3.21
N VAL A 228 1.68 22.48 -2.92
CA VAL A 228 0.62 23.48 -3.07
C VAL A 228 0.15 23.89 -1.70
N ARG A 229 0.52 25.09 -1.29
CA ARG A 229 0.29 25.58 0.06
C ARG A 229 -0.92 26.49 0.14
N CYS A 230 -1.64 26.43 1.27
CA CYS A 230 -2.70 27.36 1.63
C CYS A 230 -2.67 27.64 3.15
N ASP A 231 -3.27 28.76 3.54
CA ASP A 231 -3.50 29.09 4.95
C ASP A 231 -4.97 28.85 5.28
N LEU A 232 -5.28 28.44 6.53
CA LEU A 232 -6.65 28.43 7.01
C LEU A 232 -7.20 29.87 7.05
N TYR A 233 -8.46 30.06 6.63
CA TYR A 233 -9.15 31.35 6.77
C TYR A 233 -9.42 31.69 8.25
N ASP A 234 -9.81 30.67 9.05
CA ASP A 234 -9.87 30.79 10.51
C ASP A 234 -9.05 29.69 11.19
N ARG A 235 -7.96 30.08 11.80
CA ARG A 235 -7.06 29.16 12.48
C ARG A 235 -7.51 28.78 13.90
N LYS A 236 -8.44 29.51 14.52
CA LYS A 236 -8.85 29.31 15.91
C LYS A 236 -9.31 27.88 16.22
N PRO A 237 -10.16 27.23 15.41
CA PRO A 237 -10.58 25.85 15.65
C PRO A 237 -9.41 24.88 15.73
N TYR A 238 -8.42 25.03 14.83
CA TYR A 238 -7.22 24.21 14.80
C TYR A 238 -6.37 24.39 16.06
N ASP A 239 -6.07 25.64 16.44
CA ASP A 239 -5.23 25.96 17.58
C ASP A 239 -5.91 25.58 18.91
N THR A 240 -7.23 25.74 19.02
CA THR A 240 -8.03 25.30 20.17
C THR A 240 -7.93 23.78 20.34
N MET A 241 -8.19 23.01 19.29
CA MET A 241 -8.05 21.53 19.34
C MET A 241 -6.64 21.11 19.69
N LYS A 242 -5.62 21.78 19.15
CA LYS A 242 -4.21 21.47 19.40
C LYS A 242 -3.81 21.71 20.84
N LYS A 243 -4.30 22.81 21.46
CA LYS A 243 -3.97 23.22 22.81
C LYS A 243 -4.79 22.49 23.88
N ASP A 244 -6.10 22.47 23.68
CA ASP A 244 -7.05 22.09 24.73
C ASP A 244 -7.58 20.67 24.57
N PHE A 245 -7.23 19.96 23.49
CA PHE A 245 -7.72 18.63 23.12
C PHE A 245 -9.25 18.59 23.00
N LYS A 246 -9.85 19.75 22.88
CA LYS A 246 -11.29 19.93 22.79
C LYS A 246 -11.64 21.09 21.87
N LEU A 247 -12.71 20.96 21.11
CA LEU A 247 -13.30 21.99 20.28
C LEU A 247 -14.81 21.86 20.34
N GLN A 248 -15.50 22.81 20.97
CA GLN A 248 -16.93 22.72 21.29
C GLN A 248 -17.23 21.41 22.05
N ASP A 249 -18.13 20.56 21.54
CA ASP A 249 -18.46 19.26 22.13
C ASP A 249 -17.56 18.11 21.62
N ILE A 250 -16.57 18.42 20.78
CA ILE A 250 -15.66 17.44 20.19
C ILE A 250 -14.41 17.32 21.05
N THR A 251 -14.21 16.16 21.68
CA THR A 251 -13.08 15.90 22.56
C THR A 251 -12.14 14.85 21.94
N ALA A 252 -10.85 15.03 22.14
CA ALA A 252 -9.81 14.05 21.79
C ALA A 252 -9.21 13.48 23.08
N ILE A 253 -9.38 12.16 23.25
CA ILE A 253 -9.04 11.44 24.49
C ILE A 253 -7.53 11.13 24.65
N ASN A 254 -6.76 11.22 23.57
CA ASN A 254 -5.31 11.02 23.58
C ASN A 254 -4.62 11.68 22.39
N ALA A 255 -3.29 11.72 22.40
CA ALA A 255 -2.48 12.34 21.35
C ALA A 255 -2.70 11.79 19.94
N ALA A 256 -2.96 10.49 19.79
CA ALA A 256 -3.22 9.89 18.49
C ALA A 256 -4.56 10.36 17.90
N VAL A 257 -5.58 10.45 18.75
CA VAL A 257 -6.91 10.98 18.34
C VAL A 257 -6.80 12.47 18.02
N VAL A 258 -6.03 13.25 18.79
CA VAL A 258 -5.75 14.68 18.48
C VAL A 258 -5.14 14.81 17.10
N THR A 259 -4.11 14.03 16.79
CA THR A 259 -3.43 14.09 15.48
C THR A 259 -4.39 13.83 14.32
N GLY A 260 -5.28 12.84 14.45
CA GLY A 260 -6.31 12.56 13.44
C GLY A 260 -7.31 13.71 13.28
N LYS A 261 -7.75 14.33 14.39
CA LYS A 261 -8.65 15.49 14.35
C LYS A 261 -7.97 16.74 13.79
N LEU A 262 -6.69 16.95 14.08
CA LEU A 262 -5.90 18.04 13.49
C LEU A 262 -5.74 17.89 11.98
N GLN A 263 -5.61 16.66 11.47
CA GLN A 263 -5.58 16.42 10.03
C GLN A 263 -6.94 16.71 9.37
N GLN A 264 -8.05 16.38 10.02
CA GLN A 264 -9.38 16.77 9.56
C GLN A 264 -9.53 18.30 9.53
N LEU A 265 -9.12 18.98 10.61
CA LEU A 265 -9.16 20.47 10.69
C LEU A 265 -8.22 21.14 9.68
N ALA A 266 -7.10 20.53 9.32
CA ALA A 266 -6.26 21.02 8.23
C ALA A 266 -6.97 20.94 6.86
N SER A 267 -7.97 20.07 6.71
CA SER A 267 -8.87 20.01 5.55
C SER A 267 -10.15 20.82 5.73
N GLY A 268 -10.31 21.53 6.87
CA GLY A 268 -11.38 22.48 7.14
C GLY A 268 -12.57 21.91 7.92
N PHE A 269 -12.59 20.63 8.29
CA PHE A 269 -13.69 20.02 9.03
C PHE A 269 -13.17 19.13 10.16
N VAL A 270 -14.08 18.68 11.04
CA VAL A 270 -13.78 17.62 12.02
C VAL A 270 -15.04 16.79 12.29
N TYR A 271 -14.87 15.47 12.47
CA TYR A 271 -16.00 14.64 12.86
C TYR A 271 -16.33 14.80 14.35
N HIS A 272 -17.60 15.16 14.62
CA HIS A 272 -18.22 14.99 15.92
C HIS A 272 -18.79 13.57 16.00
N THR A 273 -18.33 12.82 17.01
CA THR A 273 -18.73 11.42 17.22
C THR A 273 -19.70 11.35 18.38
N VAL A 274 -20.92 10.92 18.10
CA VAL A 274 -22.00 10.80 19.10
C VAL A 274 -22.49 9.36 19.15
N GLN A 275 -22.83 8.88 20.32
CA GLN A 275 -23.54 7.62 20.46
C GLN A 275 -25.05 7.91 20.48
N THR A 276 -25.79 7.27 19.58
CA THR A 276 -27.24 7.38 19.50
C THR A 276 -27.87 6.00 19.70
N PRO A 277 -29.10 5.94 20.29
CA PRO A 277 -29.85 4.68 20.34
C PRO A 277 -30.06 4.12 18.93
N SER A 278 -29.89 2.81 18.75
CA SER A 278 -30.22 2.15 17.49
C SER A 278 -31.70 1.73 17.47
N GLU A 279 -32.19 1.32 16.30
CA GLU A 279 -33.54 0.74 16.16
C GLU A 279 -33.74 -0.54 16.99
N ILE A 280 -32.64 -1.17 17.44
CA ILE A 280 -32.69 -2.35 18.31
C ILE A 280 -32.61 -1.88 19.77
N PRO A 281 -33.63 -2.15 20.59
CA PRO A 281 -33.66 -1.76 22.00
C PRO A 281 -32.40 -2.22 22.76
N GLY A 282 -31.77 -1.27 23.47
CA GLY A 282 -30.55 -1.52 24.26
C GLY A 282 -29.24 -1.50 23.47
N LYS A 283 -29.28 -1.29 22.15
CA LYS A 283 -28.06 -1.07 21.33
C LYS A 283 -27.85 0.41 21.03
N TRP A 284 -26.60 0.82 21.11
CA TRP A 284 -26.12 2.14 20.72
C TRP A 284 -25.31 2.05 19.45
N VAL A 285 -25.48 3.01 18.56
CA VAL A 285 -24.67 3.16 17.33
C VAL A 285 -23.86 4.44 17.42
N THR A 286 -22.62 4.34 16.93
CA THR A 286 -21.74 5.50 16.84
C THR A 286 -21.99 6.22 15.53
N VAL A 287 -22.47 7.46 15.60
CA VAL A 287 -22.68 8.33 14.44
C VAL A 287 -21.58 9.37 14.40
N GLN A 288 -20.98 9.56 13.23
CA GLN A 288 -20.00 10.61 12.97
C GLN A 288 -20.64 11.67 12.08
N THR A 289 -20.74 12.87 12.59
CA THR A 289 -21.28 14.02 11.86
C THR A 289 -20.14 15.01 11.60
N PRO A 290 -19.90 15.43 10.35
CA PRO A 290 -18.88 16.43 10.06
C PRO A 290 -19.34 17.81 10.50
N VAL A 291 -18.41 18.56 11.07
CA VAL A 291 -18.58 19.97 11.41
C VAL A 291 -17.52 20.76 10.65
N TRP A 292 -17.97 21.67 9.77
CA TRP A 292 -17.09 22.48 8.92
C TRP A 292 -16.73 23.80 9.59
N PHE A 293 -15.46 24.19 9.43
CA PHE A 293 -14.90 25.42 9.96
C PHE A 293 -14.19 26.26 8.90
N ASP A 294 -13.73 25.62 7.81
CA ASP A 294 -12.90 26.28 6.82
C ASP A 294 -13.03 25.62 5.44
N THR A 295 -12.78 26.35 4.37
CA THR A 295 -12.80 25.82 2.98
C THR A 295 -11.53 26.14 2.19
N ALA A 296 -10.57 26.81 2.79
CA ALA A 296 -9.37 27.33 2.11
C ALA A 296 -8.65 26.27 1.26
N LYS A 297 -8.52 25.05 1.77
CA LYS A 297 -7.84 23.96 1.07
C LYS A 297 -8.56 23.55 -0.22
N PHE A 298 -9.90 23.50 -0.18
CA PHE A 298 -10.72 23.18 -1.34
C PHE A 298 -10.79 24.34 -2.35
N ASP A 299 -10.72 25.56 -1.87
CA ASP A 299 -10.68 26.74 -2.72
C ASP A 299 -9.33 26.81 -3.45
N ARG A 300 -8.22 26.50 -2.75
CA ARG A 300 -6.89 26.38 -3.38
C ARG A 300 -6.83 25.18 -4.35
N LEU A 301 -7.52 24.08 -4.07
CA LEU A 301 -7.66 22.98 -5.05
C LEU A 301 -8.36 23.46 -6.31
N HIS A 302 -9.44 24.25 -6.18
CA HIS A 302 -10.15 24.78 -7.33
C HIS A 302 -9.25 25.65 -8.20
N GLU A 303 -8.50 26.57 -7.60
CA GLU A 303 -7.51 27.40 -8.31
C GLU A 303 -6.47 26.52 -9.04
N LEU A 304 -5.93 25.50 -8.38
CA LEU A 304 -4.96 24.57 -8.98
C LEU A 304 -5.54 23.86 -10.22
N LEU A 305 -6.78 23.41 -10.15
CA LEU A 305 -7.43 22.72 -11.28
C LEU A 305 -7.64 23.68 -12.46
N GLU A 306 -7.99 24.95 -12.22
CA GLU A 306 -8.10 25.99 -13.25
C GLU A 306 -6.71 26.33 -13.83
N GLU A 307 -5.68 26.51 -13.00
CA GLU A 307 -4.29 26.72 -13.43
C GLU A 307 -3.80 25.58 -14.35
N ASN A 308 -4.22 24.36 -14.08
CA ASN A 308 -3.91 23.17 -14.88
C ASN A 308 -4.86 22.97 -16.09
N GLN A 309 -5.66 23.99 -16.44
CA GLN A 309 -6.60 23.97 -17.59
C GLN A 309 -7.55 22.77 -17.57
N ARG A 310 -8.00 22.37 -16.40
CA ARG A 310 -8.91 21.22 -16.16
C ARG A 310 -8.44 19.92 -16.84
N ALA A 311 -7.14 19.73 -16.97
CA ALA A 311 -6.63 18.47 -17.50
C ALA A 311 -6.97 17.30 -16.58
N ASN A 312 -7.15 16.10 -17.16
CA ASN A 312 -7.49 14.89 -16.43
C ASN A 312 -6.61 14.70 -15.20
N THR A 313 -7.24 14.73 -14.03
CA THR A 313 -6.55 14.75 -12.75
C THR A 313 -7.09 13.67 -11.80
N LEU A 314 -6.19 12.91 -11.21
CA LEU A 314 -6.46 11.98 -10.12
C LEU A 314 -6.43 12.75 -8.80
N ILE A 315 -7.54 12.83 -8.08
CA ILE A 315 -7.60 13.50 -6.76
C ILE A 315 -7.65 12.43 -5.67
N VAL A 316 -6.69 12.50 -4.76
CA VAL A 316 -6.53 11.57 -3.65
C VAL A 316 -7.10 12.21 -2.37
N TYR A 317 -8.04 11.51 -1.71
CA TYR A 317 -8.68 11.91 -0.47
C TYR A 317 -8.52 10.82 0.60
N ASN A 318 -8.54 11.18 1.89
CA ASN A 318 -8.45 10.22 3.00
C ASN A 318 -9.76 10.07 3.78
N TYR A 319 -10.64 11.07 3.75
CA TYR A 319 -11.85 11.12 4.55
C TYR A 319 -13.10 11.10 3.67
N GLN A 320 -14.18 10.46 4.17
CA GLN A 320 -15.45 10.42 3.43
C GLN A 320 -16.08 11.82 3.26
N GLU A 321 -15.81 12.72 4.21
CA GLU A 321 -16.28 14.09 4.12
C GLU A 321 -15.54 14.88 3.02
N GLU A 322 -14.25 14.63 2.84
CA GLU A 322 -13.51 15.18 1.69
C GLU A 322 -14.13 14.70 0.36
N LEU A 323 -14.48 13.41 0.28
CA LEU A 323 -15.18 12.87 -0.89
C LEU A 323 -16.54 13.52 -1.12
N ALA A 324 -17.31 13.72 -0.05
CA ALA A 324 -18.63 14.36 -0.13
C ALA A 324 -18.51 15.80 -0.64
N GLU A 325 -17.59 16.58 -0.11
CA GLU A 325 -17.33 17.96 -0.54
C GLU A 325 -16.79 18.02 -1.98
N LEU A 326 -15.88 17.12 -2.38
CA LEU A 326 -15.41 17.01 -3.75
C LEU A 326 -16.57 16.73 -4.73
N LYS A 327 -17.46 15.79 -4.41
CA LYS A 327 -18.64 15.49 -5.24
C LYS A 327 -19.63 16.66 -5.30
N ARG A 328 -19.77 17.41 -4.21
CA ARG A 328 -20.61 18.61 -4.16
C ARG A 328 -20.06 19.73 -5.07
N ARG A 329 -18.74 19.96 -5.04
CA ARG A 329 -18.07 20.98 -5.88
C ARG A 329 -17.92 20.56 -7.33
N TYR A 330 -17.69 19.26 -7.56
CA TYR A 330 -17.46 18.66 -8.88
C TYR A 330 -18.44 17.49 -9.12
N PRO A 331 -19.70 17.77 -9.46
CA PRO A 331 -20.70 16.71 -9.65
C PRO A 331 -20.38 15.72 -10.78
N HIS A 332 -19.52 16.13 -11.74
CA HIS A 332 -19.03 15.29 -12.84
C HIS A 332 -17.87 14.38 -12.45
N ALA A 333 -17.26 14.60 -11.28
CA ALA A 333 -16.16 13.76 -10.79
C ALA A 333 -16.63 12.33 -10.51
N GLN A 334 -15.79 11.37 -10.82
CA GLN A 334 -16.13 9.94 -10.69
C GLN A 334 -15.22 9.25 -9.67
N THR A 335 -15.69 8.12 -9.15
CA THR A 335 -14.96 7.26 -8.22
C THR A 335 -14.68 5.90 -8.85
N LEU A 336 -13.88 5.05 -8.19
CA LEU A 336 -13.60 3.68 -8.62
C LEU A 336 -14.72 2.68 -8.28
N ASP A 337 -15.87 3.14 -7.81
CA ASP A 337 -17.01 2.28 -7.46
C ASP A 337 -17.75 1.76 -8.70
N ASP A 338 -17.60 2.45 -9.83
CA ASP A 338 -18.11 2.02 -11.13
C ASP A 338 -17.07 1.10 -11.82
N ASP A 339 -17.48 -0.10 -12.20
CA ASP A 339 -16.62 -1.10 -12.85
C ASP A 339 -16.01 -0.59 -14.18
N ARG A 340 -16.65 0.37 -14.84
CA ARG A 340 -16.17 0.99 -16.08
C ARG A 340 -15.35 2.27 -15.88
N ALA A 341 -15.20 2.73 -14.63
CA ALA A 341 -14.49 3.98 -14.37
C ALA A 341 -13.03 3.93 -14.84
N ILE A 342 -12.36 2.79 -14.71
CA ILE A 342 -10.98 2.60 -15.15
C ILE A 342 -10.86 2.67 -16.68
N GLU A 343 -11.78 2.04 -17.40
CA GLU A 343 -11.82 2.07 -18.87
C GLU A 343 -12.04 3.49 -19.38
N ARG A 344 -13.04 4.19 -18.81
CA ARG A 344 -13.37 5.59 -19.16
C ARG A 344 -12.25 6.56 -18.82
N TRP A 345 -11.60 6.36 -17.64
CA TRP A 345 -10.42 7.12 -17.28
C TRP A 345 -9.30 6.94 -18.31
N ASN A 346 -8.95 5.69 -18.63
CA ASN A 346 -7.90 5.38 -19.60
C ASN A 346 -8.24 5.81 -21.03
N ALA A 347 -9.51 5.94 -21.37
CA ALA A 347 -9.99 6.54 -22.61
C ALA A 347 -9.95 8.08 -22.61
N GLY A 348 -9.55 8.71 -21.48
CA GLY A 348 -9.48 10.16 -21.35
C GLY A 348 -10.83 10.88 -21.21
N THR A 349 -11.91 10.16 -20.91
CA THR A 349 -13.28 10.71 -20.84
C THR A 349 -13.69 11.13 -19.42
N ILE A 350 -12.84 10.94 -18.43
CA ILE A 350 -13.04 11.40 -17.05
C ILE A 350 -12.05 12.52 -16.76
N GLU A 351 -12.56 13.72 -16.48
CA GLU A 351 -11.76 14.88 -16.09
C GLU A 351 -11.19 14.71 -14.67
N LEU A 352 -12.03 14.34 -13.71
CA LEU A 352 -11.66 14.17 -12.30
C LEU A 352 -11.99 12.76 -11.82
N LEU A 353 -10.97 11.99 -11.44
CA LEU A 353 -11.11 10.69 -10.81
C LEU A 353 -10.74 10.78 -9.34
N LEU A 354 -11.70 10.54 -8.45
CA LEU A 354 -11.53 10.61 -7.00
C LEU A 354 -11.15 9.23 -6.46
N VAL A 355 -10.02 9.13 -5.75
CA VAL A 355 -9.51 7.86 -5.23
C VAL A 355 -9.09 7.96 -3.77
N HIS A 356 -9.45 6.93 -3.01
CA HIS A 356 -8.90 6.73 -1.68
C HIS A 356 -7.59 5.92 -1.79
N PRO A 357 -6.48 6.27 -1.07
CA PRO A 357 -5.20 5.58 -1.21
C PRO A 357 -5.28 4.05 -1.04
N LYS A 358 -6.09 3.57 -0.11
CA LYS A 358 -6.31 2.12 0.09
C LYS A 358 -7.01 1.45 -1.09
N SER A 359 -7.87 2.16 -1.81
CA SER A 359 -8.54 1.64 -3.01
C SER A 359 -7.64 1.70 -4.24
N ALA A 360 -6.80 2.73 -4.33
CA ALA A 360 -5.78 2.86 -5.36
C ALA A 360 -4.62 1.88 -5.18
N GLY A 361 -4.38 1.40 -3.96
CA GLY A 361 -3.22 0.59 -3.59
C GLY A 361 -3.07 -0.74 -4.33
N HIS A 362 -4.06 -1.23 -5.08
CA HIS A 362 -4.03 -2.59 -5.59
C HIS A 362 -4.37 -2.69 -7.08
N GLY A 363 -3.34 -2.96 -7.89
CA GLY A 363 -3.45 -3.53 -9.25
C GLY A 363 -4.09 -2.66 -10.34
N LEU A 364 -4.36 -1.36 -10.10
CA LEU A 364 -4.98 -0.49 -11.09
C LEU A 364 -3.96 0.03 -12.09
N ASN A 365 -4.35 0.05 -13.35
CA ASN A 365 -3.61 0.66 -14.46
C ASN A 365 -4.33 1.95 -14.84
N LEU A 366 -3.83 3.10 -14.34
CA LEU A 366 -4.43 4.41 -14.57
C LEU A 366 -3.54 5.33 -15.43
N GLN A 367 -2.38 4.84 -15.89
CA GLN A 367 -1.36 5.63 -16.58
C GLN A 367 -1.76 6.16 -17.95
N TYR A 368 -2.83 5.68 -18.54
CA TYR A 368 -3.25 6.10 -19.88
C TYR A 368 -4.25 7.26 -19.88
N GLY A 369 -4.96 7.49 -18.76
CA GLY A 369 -6.02 8.48 -18.67
C GLY A 369 -5.57 9.87 -18.27
N GLY A 370 -4.38 10.00 -17.70
CA GLY A 370 -3.84 11.27 -17.24
C GLY A 370 -2.41 11.17 -16.71
N CYS A 371 -1.84 12.32 -16.41
CA CYS A 371 -0.49 12.42 -15.83
C CYS A 371 -0.43 13.37 -14.62
N ARG A 372 -1.57 13.76 -14.06
CA ARG A 372 -1.66 14.63 -12.89
C ARG A 372 -2.32 13.91 -11.72
N ILE A 373 -1.71 14.05 -10.56
CA ILE A 373 -2.22 13.53 -9.30
C ILE A 373 -2.17 14.64 -8.24
N VAL A 374 -3.25 14.84 -7.52
CA VAL A 374 -3.35 15.79 -6.41
C VAL A 374 -3.66 15.04 -5.14
N PHE A 375 -2.79 15.08 -4.15
CA PHE A 375 -3.08 14.66 -2.79
C PHE A 375 -3.76 15.82 -2.05
N LEU A 376 -5.08 15.78 -1.93
CA LEU A 376 -5.85 16.76 -1.15
C LEU A 376 -5.49 16.64 0.34
N SER A 377 -5.36 15.41 0.81
CA SER A 377 -4.80 15.07 2.12
C SER A 377 -3.83 13.89 2.00
N LEU A 378 -2.76 13.92 2.79
CA LEU A 378 -1.70 12.92 2.73
C LEU A 378 -2.02 11.69 3.59
N PRO A 379 -1.75 10.47 3.13
CA PRO A 379 -1.73 9.30 4.00
C PRO A 379 -0.48 9.33 4.90
N TRP A 380 -0.58 8.78 6.12
CA TRP A 380 0.57 8.58 7.01
C TRP A 380 1.53 7.47 6.54
N SER A 381 1.09 6.63 5.62
CA SER A 381 1.85 5.50 5.09
C SER A 381 2.59 5.90 3.82
N LEU A 382 3.91 5.80 3.83
CA LEU A 382 4.74 5.97 2.63
C LEU A 382 4.34 4.96 1.55
N GLU A 383 4.08 3.72 1.94
CA GLU A 383 3.63 2.67 1.04
C GLU A 383 2.37 3.09 0.25
N LEU A 384 1.33 3.61 0.94
CA LEU A 384 0.10 4.06 0.27
C LEU A 384 0.35 5.28 -0.61
N TYR A 385 1.23 6.19 -0.20
CA TYR A 385 1.64 7.36 -0.99
C TYR A 385 2.29 6.93 -2.30
N GLU A 386 3.33 6.08 -2.22
CA GLU A 386 4.08 5.59 -3.38
C GLU A 386 3.25 4.68 -4.29
N GLN A 387 2.46 3.78 -3.71
CA GLN A 387 1.56 2.92 -4.49
C GLN A 387 0.54 3.74 -5.27
N THR A 388 0.04 4.84 -4.70
CA THR A 388 -0.92 5.72 -5.38
C THR A 388 -0.26 6.46 -6.54
N ILE A 389 0.94 7.02 -6.37
CA ILE A 389 1.72 7.63 -7.44
C ILE A 389 2.02 6.60 -8.54
N GLY A 390 2.41 5.39 -8.16
CA GLY A 390 2.70 4.28 -9.08
C GLY A 390 1.50 3.79 -9.92
N ARG A 391 0.29 4.35 -9.74
CA ARG A 391 -0.85 4.10 -10.65
C ARG A 391 -0.76 4.93 -11.92
N LEU A 392 -0.15 6.10 -11.86
CA LEU A 392 0.13 6.97 -13.01
C LEU A 392 1.57 6.87 -13.48
N HIS A 393 2.53 6.89 -12.55
CA HIS A 393 3.96 6.84 -12.83
C HIS A 393 4.44 5.39 -12.93
N ARG A 394 4.23 4.80 -14.09
CA ARG A 394 4.58 3.40 -14.37
C ARG A 394 4.78 3.15 -15.85
N SER A 395 5.27 1.95 -16.21
CA SER A 395 5.47 1.53 -17.59
C SER A 395 4.22 1.73 -18.45
N GLY A 396 4.38 2.40 -19.58
CA GLY A 396 3.28 2.79 -20.48
C GLY A 396 2.83 4.25 -20.32
N GLN A 397 3.25 4.97 -19.28
CA GLN A 397 3.08 6.42 -19.20
C GLN A 397 3.97 7.11 -20.25
N ARG A 398 3.40 8.09 -20.94
CA ARG A 398 4.08 8.79 -22.05
C ARG A 398 4.42 10.25 -21.73
N HIS A 399 3.87 10.77 -20.64
CA HIS A 399 3.98 12.17 -20.24
C HIS A 399 4.61 12.28 -18.87
N ASP A 400 5.30 13.38 -18.60
CA ASP A 400 5.77 13.74 -17.28
C ASP A 400 4.62 13.68 -16.28
N VAL A 401 4.85 13.03 -15.15
CA VAL A 401 3.83 12.90 -14.09
C VAL A 401 4.02 14.05 -13.11
N TRP A 402 2.95 14.77 -12.85
CA TRP A 402 2.90 15.88 -11.90
C TRP A 402 2.14 15.48 -10.66
N CYS A 403 2.84 15.41 -9.54
CA CYS A 403 2.30 15.08 -8.22
C CYS A 403 2.19 16.37 -7.40
N TYR A 404 0.98 16.87 -7.21
CA TYR A 404 0.70 18.02 -6.37
C TYR A 404 0.33 17.56 -4.96
N VAL A 405 1.02 18.10 -3.97
CA VAL A 405 0.80 17.80 -2.56
C VAL A 405 0.23 19.04 -1.89
N MET A 406 -1.04 18.98 -1.50
CA MET A 406 -1.70 20.10 -0.84
C MET A 406 -1.36 20.12 0.65
N LEU A 407 -0.81 21.22 1.11
CA LEU A 407 -0.36 21.42 2.48
C LEU A 407 -1.00 22.66 3.08
N THR A 408 -1.68 22.50 4.18
CA THR A 408 -2.15 23.63 4.98
C THR A 408 -1.03 24.09 5.90
N ASN A 409 -0.60 25.35 5.76
CA ASN A 409 0.54 25.91 6.45
C ASN A 409 0.40 25.85 7.98
N LYS A 410 1.51 25.57 8.67
CA LYS A 410 1.59 25.48 10.14
C LYS A 410 0.61 24.49 10.77
N THR A 411 0.26 23.42 10.04
CA THR A 411 -0.60 22.34 10.51
C THR A 411 0.12 21.00 10.53
N VAL A 412 -0.61 19.96 10.89
CA VAL A 412 -0.11 18.58 10.88
C VAL A 412 0.26 18.10 9.48
N ASP A 413 -0.26 18.72 8.41
CA ASP A 413 0.09 18.35 7.03
C ASP A 413 1.60 18.46 6.79
N GLU A 414 2.25 19.51 7.29
CA GLU A 414 3.70 19.67 7.16
C GLU A 414 4.47 18.56 7.90
N ARG A 415 3.96 18.13 9.06
CA ARG A 415 4.56 17.01 9.83
C ARG A 415 4.38 15.68 9.12
N ILE A 416 3.20 15.43 8.50
CA ILE A 416 2.97 14.23 7.70
C ILE A 416 3.92 14.22 6.50
N TRP A 417 4.05 15.35 5.83
CA TRP A 417 4.92 15.50 4.67
C TRP A 417 6.39 15.24 5.02
N ALA A 418 6.88 15.85 6.09
CA ALA A 418 8.22 15.58 6.60
C ALA A 418 8.43 14.10 6.96
N ALA A 419 7.46 13.49 7.67
CA ALA A 419 7.55 12.08 8.04
C ALA A 419 7.55 11.13 6.84
N LEU A 420 6.89 11.47 5.74
CA LEU A 420 6.96 10.69 4.49
C LEU A 420 8.34 10.79 3.85
N HIS A 421 8.97 11.97 3.87
CA HIS A 421 10.35 12.16 3.39
C HIS A 421 11.36 11.38 4.23
N ASP A 422 11.27 11.43 5.55
CA ASP A 422 12.15 10.68 6.46
C ASP A 422 12.04 9.17 6.22
N LYS A 423 10.83 8.65 6.08
CA LYS A 423 10.59 7.23 5.78
C LYS A 423 11.13 6.84 4.40
N ARG A 424 11.05 7.72 3.41
CA ARG A 424 11.62 7.49 2.08
C ARG A 424 13.15 7.42 2.17
N ALA A 425 13.79 8.33 2.87
CA ALA A 425 15.24 8.30 3.07
C ALA A 425 15.70 6.98 3.71
N ILE A 426 14.98 6.45 4.72
CA ILE A 426 15.27 5.15 5.31
C ILE A 426 15.09 4.02 4.28
N SER A 427 14.05 4.10 3.45
CA SER A 427 13.79 3.09 2.41
C SER A 427 14.89 3.11 1.33
N ASP A 428 15.33 4.29 0.92
CA ASP A 428 16.38 4.47 -0.08
C ASP A 428 17.72 3.92 0.44
N ILE A 429 18.10 4.21 1.68
CA ILE A 429 19.30 3.64 2.31
C ILE A 429 19.19 2.11 2.39
N ALA A 430 18.01 1.57 2.74
CA ALA A 430 17.80 0.12 2.78
C ALA A 430 17.96 -0.52 1.39
N MET A 431 17.51 0.16 0.33
CA MET A 431 17.71 -0.29 -1.05
C MET A 431 19.21 -0.27 -1.43
N GLU A 432 19.90 0.83 -1.14
CA GLU A 432 21.34 0.94 -1.41
C GLU A 432 22.14 -0.17 -0.73
N GLU A 433 21.88 -0.44 0.56
CA GLU A 433 22.54 -1.53 1.29
C GLU A 433 22.26 -2.93 0.72
N LEU A 434 21.15 -3.12 0.06
CA LEU A 434 20.82 -4.38 -0.62
C LEU A 434 21.43 -4.49 -2.03
N CYS A 435 21.62 -3.37 -2.73
CA CYS A 435 22.22 -3.34 -4.08
C CYS A 435 23.73 -3.54 -4.04
N TYR A 436 24.44 -2.96 -3.07
CA TYR A 436 25.91 -3.04 -2.92
C TYR A 436 26.36 -4.04 -1.87
#